data_29a565e107c52b5da63d0bb2701a3382
#
_entry.id   29a565e107c52b5da63d0bb2701a3382
#
_cell.length_a   1.000
_cell.length_b   1.000
_cell.length_c   1.000
_cell.angle_alpha   90.00
_cell.angle_beta   90.00
_cell.angle_gamma   90.00
#
_symmetry.space_group_name_H-M   'P 1'
#
loop_
_entity.id
_entity.type
_entity.pdbx_description
1 polymer ?
#
loop_
_entity_poly.entity_id
_entity_poly.type
_entity_poly.pdbx_seq_one_letter_code
_entity_poly.pdbx_strand_id
1 'polypeptide(L)'
;MAKSKGSEQVLVVAGKDVRVTHETVPIGALRLDPDNPRIRLQLERSGNKKPSQDDLQKFIKDQSGYDGLQKTIRLAGGIHDPVIVRHDGSVVEGNTRVTVVSTLHKGQPSSPRWKTIPVMRLPKDVPEQAIAMLMASYHVAGKNKWAAFAKADQVYRLVHKYKCTPEQIADETRNMSKREVEQTLDAYEYLIKEVMPAAGKRTDETFLESKWSHALEFVKNRELGTMRTDPSVRKAFAKLLTNNQIKGAEVRRLPKILKNKRATKVLKASGFQAAEAVLKKADPTLESLELRQLKKLTARIGKMKASAVDAFKTDVK
;
A
#
# COMPACT_ATOMS: atom_id res chain seq x y z
N MET A 1 32.87 -32.57 2.33
CA MET A 1 31.41 -32.53 2.56
C MET A 1 30.73 -32.49 1.20
N ALA A 2 29.98 -33.53 0.85
CA ALA A 2 29.29 -33.63 -0.44
C ALA A 2 28.24 -32.50 -0.51
N LYS A 3 28.31 -31.65 -1.54
CA LYS A 3 27.22 -30.73 -1.89
C LYS A 3 26.01 -31.59 -2.22
N SER A 4 24.96 -31.55 -1.39
CA SER A 4 23.67 -32.11 -1.74
C SER A 4 23.27 -31.47 -3.08
N LYS A 5 23.13 -32.28 -4.15
CA LYS A 5 22.54 -31.82 -5.41
C LYS A 5 21.12 -31.32 -5.07
N GLY A 6 20.92 -30.02 -5.11
CA GLY A 6 19.62 -29.44 -4.92
C GLY A 6 18.66 -29.91 -5.99
N SER A 7 17.38 -30.11 -5.65
CA SER A 7 16.35 -30.36 -6.65
C SER A 7 16.07 -29.07 -7.41
N GLU A 8 15.89 -29.15 -8.72
CA GLU A 8 15.49 -28.02 -9.54
C GLU A 8 13.95 -27.88 -9.55
N GLN A 9 13.48 -26.64 -9.52
CA GLN A 9 12.08 -26.29 -9.69
C GLN A 9 11.98 -25.13 -10.67
N VAL A 10 10.88 -25.05 -11.39
CA VAL A 10 10.56 -23.89 -12.24
C VAL A 10 9.64 -22.95 -11.47
N LEU A 11 10.04 -21.69 -11.32
CA LEU A 11 9.20 -20.60 -10.90
C LEU A 11 8.84 -19.74 -12.10
N VAL A 12 7.57 -19.34 -12.21
CA VAL A 12 7.17 -18.35 -13.19
C VAL A 12 7.41 -16.97 -12.57
N VAL A 13 8.29 -16.17 -13.18
CA VAL A 13 8.65 -14.83 -12.70
C VAL A 13 8.48 -13.84 -13.85
N ALA A 14 7.61 -12.87 -13.67
CA ALA A 14 7.27 -11.90 -14.72
C ALA A 14 6.91 -12.57 -16.07
N GLY A 15 6.12 -13.65 -16.00
CA GLY A 15 5.69 -14.43 -17.17
C GLY A 15 6.77 -15.31 -17.82
N LYS A 16 7.95 -15.45 -17.20
CA LYS A 16 9.05 -16.29 -17.71
C LYS A 16 9.38 -17.42 -16.75
N ASP A 17 9.68 -18.58 -17.30
CA ASP A 17 10.17 -19.73 -16.55
C ASP A 17 11.58 -19.47 -16.04
N VAL A 18 11.75 -19.49 -14.73
CA VAL A 18 13.05 -19.36 -14.04
C VAL A 18 13.33 -20.64 -13.29
N ARG A 19 14.41 -21.33 -13.65
CA ARG A 19 14.86 -22.52 -12.91
C ARG A 19 15.56 -22.10 -11.63
N VAL A 20 15.02 -22.53 -10.49
CA VAL A 20 15.58 -22.30 -9.16
C VAL A 20 16.09 -23.59 -8.57
N THR A 21 17.13 -23.49 -7.74
CA THR A 21 17.71 -24.64 -7.06
C THR A 21 17.26 -24.65 -5.60
N HIS A 22 16.65 -25.74 -5.17
CA HIS A 22 16.37 -26.00 -3.75
C HIS A 22 17.61 -26.53 -3.07
N GLU A 23 18.04 -25.87 -2.02
CA GLU A 23 19.18 -26.30 -1.21
C GLU A 23 19.00 -25.91 0.26
N THR A 24 19.80 -26.50 1.13
CA THR A 24 19.88 -26.12 2.54
C THR A 24 21.24 -25.46 2.78
N VAL A 25 21.23 -24.24 3.27
CA VAL A 25 22.46 -23.45 3.46
C VAL A 25 22.66 -23.07 4.93
N PRO A 26 23.90 -22.84 5.37
CA PRO A 26 24.17 -22.27 6.68
C PRO A 26 23.49 -20.91 6.83
N ILE A 27 22.88 -20.66 7.99
CA ILE A 27 22.18 -19.38 8.25
C ILE A 27 23.11 -18.17 8.09
N GLY A 28 24.39 -18.30 8.45
CA GLY A 28 25.41 -17.25 8.29
C GLY A 28 25.83 -16.97 6.84
N ALA A 29 25.43 -17.81 5.88
CA ALA A 29 25.68 -17.57 4.45
C ALA A 29 24.67 -16.62 3.82
N LEU A 30 23.60 -16.25 4.54
CA LEU A 30 22.53 -15.38 4.05
C LEU A 30 22.74 -13.94 4.50
N ARG A 31 22.35 -13.02 3.64
CA ARG A 31 22.38 -11.57 3.88
C ARG A 31 21.00 -10.96 3.67
N LEU A 32 20.53 -10.21 4.65
CA LEU A 32 19.29 -9.44 4.52
C LEU A 32 19.48 -8.35 3.47
N ASP A 33 18.42 -8.10 2.70
CA ASP A 33 18.41 -7.08 1.66
C ASP A 33 18.01 -5.72 2.25
N PRO A 34 18.86 -4.69 2.19
CA PRO A 34 18.53 -3.33 2.62
C PRO A 34 17.41 -2.69 1.77
N ASP A 35 17.24 -3.14 0.52
CA ASP A 35 16.16 -2.71 -0.38
C ASP A 35 14.81 -3.39 -0.09
N ASN A 36 14.73 -4.20 0.98
CA ASN A 36 13.48 -4.82 1.41
C ASN A 36 12.42 -3.75 1.70
N PRO A 37 11.29 -3.71 0.96
CA PRO A 37 10.27 -2.67 1.09
C PRO A 37 9.67 -2.54 2.50
N ARG A 38 9.73 -3.61 3.31
CA ARG A 38 9.20 -3.59 4.67
C ARG A 38 10.00 -2.73 5.65
N ILE A 39 11.32 -2.58 5.41
CA ILE A 39 12.23 -1.84 6.31
C ILE A 39 12.94 -0.68 5.62
N ARG A 40 12.93 -0.65 4.28
CA ARG A 40 13.62 0.37 3.49
C ARG A 40 13.23 1.79 3.90
N LEU A 41 11.95 2.02 4.06
CA LEU A 41 11.42 3.31 4.46
C LEU A 41 11.91 3.71 5.88
N GLN A 42 12.01 2.76 6.81
CA GLN A 42 12.58 3.01 8.14
C GLN A 42 14.10 3.28 8.08
N LEU A 43 14.80 2.62 7.16
CA LEU A 43 16.23 2.88 6.92
C LEU A 43 16.44 4.30 6.39
N GLU A 44 15.64 4.75 5.43
CA GLU A 44 15.69 6.11 4.91
C GLU A 44 15.45 7.15 6.01
N ARG A 45 14.49 6.89 6.92
CA ARG A 45 14.23 7.74 8.10
C ARG A 45 15.42 7.83 9.06
N SER A 46 16.05 6.69 9.32
CA SER A 46 17.17 6.66 10.25
C SER A 46 18.39 7.42 9.74
N GLY A 47 18.40 7.83 8.47
CA GLY A 47 19.54 8.46 7.81
C GLY A 47 20.72 7.51 7.62
N ASN A 48 20.57 6.22 7.97
CA ASN A 48 21.63 5.22 7.83
C ASN A 48 21.72 4.75 6.37
N LYS A 49 22.62 5.37 5.62
CA LYS A 49 22.85 5.06 4.19
C LYS A 49 23.56 3.73 3.96
N LYS A 50 24.19 3.15 4.97
CA LYS A 50 24.92 1.88 4.89
C LYS A 50 24.61 1.02 6.12
N PRO A 51 23.37 0.46 6.22
CA PRO A 51 22.98 -0.34 7.37
C PRO A 51 23.81 -1.62 7.46
N SER A 52 24.23 -1.96 8.66
CA SER A 52 24.81 -3.27 8.96
C SER A 52 23.71 -4.35 8.95
N GLN A 53 24.10 -5.62 8.89
CA GLN A 53 23.15 -6.73 9.01
C GLN A 53 22.43 -6.74 10.36
N ASP A 54 23.08 -6.27 11.42
CA ASP A 54 22.47 -6.15 12.75
C ASP A 54 21.43 -5.01 12.78
N ASP A 55 21.68 -3.88 12.10
CA ASP A 55 20.68 -2.81 11.92
C ASP A 55 19.43 -3.33 11.20
N LEU A 56 19.63 -4.06 10.10
CA LEU A 56 18.52 -4.67 9.34
C LEU A 56 17.72 -5.65 10.20
N GLN A 57 18.42 -6.51 10.98
CA GLN A 57 17.76 -7.43 11.91
C GLN A 57 16.94 -6.69 12.96
N LYS A 58 17.45 -5.58 13.51
CA LYS A 58 16.74 -4.76 14.48
C LYS A 58 15.45 -4.21 13.91
N PHE A 59 15.50 -3.57 12.74
CA PHE A 59 14.29 -3.04 12.06
C PHE A 59 13.25 -4.12 11.75
N ILE A 60 13.70 -5.34 11.38
CA ILE A 60 12.79 -6.46 11.14
C ILE A 60 12.15 -6.96 12.44
N LYS A 61 12.88 -6.99 13.55
CA LYS A 61 12.36 -7.40 14.86
C LYS A 61 11.29 -6.45 15.38
N ASP A 62 11.43 -5.16 15.08
CA ASP A 62 10.47 -4.12 15.49
C ASP A 62 9.16 -4.15 14.68
N GLN A 63 9.07 -5.01 13.63
CA GLN A 63 7.85 -5.15 12.82
C GLN A 63 6.75 -5.93 13.55
N SER A 64 5.52 -5.51 13.38
CA SER A 64 4.35 -6.24 13.86
C SER A 64 4.34 -7.68 13.31
N GLY A 65 4.05 -8.65 14.18
CA GLY A 65 3.99 -10.06 13.81
C GLY A 65 5.31 -10.83 13.91
N TYR A 66 6.45 -10.17 14.19
CA TYR A 66 7.75 -10.84 14.37
C TYR A 66 7.71 -11.88 15.50
N ASP A 67 7.23 -11.50 16.69
CA ASP A 67 7.17 -12.39 17.86
C ASP A 67 6.25 -13.60 17.62
N GLY A 68 5.11 -13.38 16.96
CA GLY A 68 4.20 -14.45 16.56
C GLY A 68 4.86 -15.45 15.62
N LEU A 69 5.57 -14.95 14.60
CA LEU A 69 6.32 -15.81 13.67
C LEU A 69 7.47 -16.55 14.37
N GLN A 70 8.19 -15.88 15.28
CA GLN A 70 9.26 -16.51 16.05
C GLN A 70 8.72 -17.67 16.90
N LYS A 71 7.58 -17.46 17.58
CA LYS A 71 6.92 -18.53 18.35
C LYS A 71 6.53 -19.70 17.43
N THR A 72 5.94 -19.43 16.28
CA THR A 72 5.53 -20.46 15.31
C THR A 72 6.73 -21.27 14.80
N ILE A 73 7.81 -20.62 14.36
CA ILE A 73 9.01 -21.28 13.87
C ILE A 73 9.68 -22.11 14.96
N ARG A 74 9.70 -21.60 16.21
CA ARG A 74 10.26 -22.34 17.35
C ARG A 74 9.46 -23.60 17.65
N LEU A 75 8.13 -23.53 17.62
CA LEU A 75 7.25 -24.69 17.88
C LEU A 75 7.33 -25.72 16.74
N ALA A 76 7.37 -25.26 15.48
CA ALA A 76 7.53 -26.12 14.30
C ALA A 76 8.92 -26.76 14.21
N GLY A 77 9.91 -26.22 14.93
CA GLY A 77 11.29 -26.70 14.90
C GLY A 77 12.08 -26.35 13.63
N GLY A 78 11.57 -25.45 12.81
CA GLY A 78 12.17 -25.00 11.56
C GLY A 78 11.19 -24.17 10.73
N ILE A 79 11.62 -23.85 9.51
CA ILE A 79 10.74 -23.24 8.49
C ILE A 79 10.36 -24.31 7.46
N HIS A 80 9.09 -24.31 7.05
CA HIS A 80 8.58 -25.24 6.03
C HIS A 80 8.74 -24.67 4.61
N ASP A 81 8.39 -23.38 4.45
CA ASP A 81 8.50 -22.71 3.16
C ASP A 81 9.92 -22.16 2.98
N PRO A 82 10.69 -22.60 1.97
CA PRO A 82 12.04 -22.09 1.72
C PRO A 82 12.04 -20.58 1.50
N VAL A 83 13.11 -19.91 1.88
CA VAL A 83 13.32 -18.49 1.56
C VAL A 83 13.88 -18.33 0.15
N ILE A 84 13.53 -17.26 -0.55
CA ILE A 84 14.06 -17.00 -1.89
C ILE A 84 15.30 -16.12 -1.76
N VAL A 85 16.40 -16.58 -2.38
CA VAL A 85 17.67 -15.87 -2.31
C VAL A 85 18.26 -15.66 -3.70
N ARG A 86 19.04 -14.60 -3.87
CA ARG A 86 19.88 -14.39 -5.04
C ARG A 86 21.02 -15.41 -5.08
N HIS A 87 21.71 -15.47 -6.19
CA HIS A 87 22.90 -16.33 -6.36
C HIS A 87 23.98 -16.07 -5.31
N ASP A 88 24.10 -14.85 -4.79
CA ASP A 88 25.09 -14.43 -3.79
C ASP A 88 24.64 -14.61 -2.33
N GLY A 89 23.43 -15.15 -2.09
CA GLY A 89 22.86 -15.36 -0.77
C GLY A 89 22.09 -14.16 -0.20
N SER A 90 21.91 -13.09 -0.98
CA SER A 90 21.04 -11.97 -0.58
C SER A 90 19.57 -12.39 -0.61
N VAL A 91 18.85 -12.12 0.47
CA VAL A 91 17.47 -12.60 0.68
C VAL A 91 16.48 -11.71 -0.08
N VAL A 92 15.82 -12.28 -1.07
CA VAL A 92 14.75 -11.63 -1.83
C VAL A 92 13.43 -11.70 -1.06
N GLU A 93 13.03 -12.92 -0.65
CA GLU A 93 11.80 -13.16 0.12
C GLU A 93 12.09 -14.00 1.35
N GLY A 94 11.45 -13.68 2.48
CA GLY A 94 11.64 -14.41 3.75
C GLY A 94 12.61 -13.73 4.71
N ASN A 95 12.91 -12.44 4.55
CA ASN A 95 13.81 -11.70 5.44
C ASN A 95 13.43 -11.85 6.93
N THR A 96 12.12 -11.84 7.27
CA THR A 96 11.67 -12.06 8.64
C THR A 96 11.98 -13.48 9.13
N ARG A 97 11.81 -14.50 8.27
CA ARG A 97 12.14 -15.91 8.59
C ARG A 97 13.65 -16.09 8.84
N VAL A 98 14.48 -15.49 8.01
CA VAL A 98 15.95 -15.49 8.18
C VAL A 98 16.33 -14.79 9.48
N THR A 99 15.75 -13.64 9.80
CA THR A 99 16.02 -12.92 11.06
C THR A 99 15.62 -13.75 12.27
N VAL A 100 14.47 -14.43 12.22
CA VAL A 100 14.02 -15.32 13.30
C VAL A 100 15.01 -16.46 13.50
N VAL A 101 15.38 -17.19 12.44
CA VAL A 101 16.32 -18.33 12.54
C VAL A 101 17.70 -17.87 13.01
N SER A 102 18.19 -16.71 12.51
CA SER A 102 19.44 -16.11 12.98
C SER A 102 19.40 -15.80 14.47
N THR A 103 18.27 -15.27 14.96
CA THR A 103 18.08 -14.96 16.39
C THR A 103 18.05 -16.22 17.23
N LEU A 104 17.35 -17.27 16.79
CA LEU A 104 17.32 -18.58 17.46
C LEU A 104 18.69 -19.25 17.47
N HIS A 105 19.44 -19.13 16.38
CA HIS A 105 20.81 -19.66 16.30
C HIS A 105 21.76 -18.92 17.26
N LYS A 106 21.70 -17.56 17.30
CA LYS A 106 22.49 -16.77 18.27
C LYS A 106 22.19 -17.15 19.73
N GLY A 107 20.92 -17.46 20.05
CA GLY A 107 20.51 -17.88 21.39
C GLY A 107 20.86 -19.34 21.74
N GLN A 108 21.04 -20.21 20.73
CA GLN A 108 21.33 -21.62 20.88
C GLN A 108 22.37 -22.09 19.84
N PRO A 109 23.64 -21.65 19.91
CA PRO A 109 24.63 -21.91 18.86
C PRO A 109 24.96 -23.38 18.64
N SER A 110 24.87 -24.19 19.67
CA SER A 110 25.12 -25.65 19.63
C SER A 110 23.97 -26.45 19.00
N SER A 111 22.76 -25.86 18.93
CA SER A 111 21.61 -26.56 18.36
C SER A 111 21.78 -26.77 16.85
N PRO A 112 21.75 -28.01 16.33
CA PRO A 112 21.84 -28.25 14.90
C PRO A 112 20.62 -27.72 14.12
N ARG A 113 19.49 -27.58 14.83
CA ARG A 113 18.19 -27.17 14.27
C ARG A 113 18.22 -25.79 13.62
N TRP A 114 18.99 -24.85 14.17
CA TRP A 114 19.03 -23.47 13.71
C TRP A 114 20.28 -23.12 12.88
N LYS A 115 21.16 -24.12 12.63
CA LYS A 115 22.40 -23.89 11.88
C LYS A 115 22.18 -23.67 10.40
N THR A 116 21.12 -24.25 9.86
CA THR A 116 20.83 -24.22 8.42
C THR A 116 19.37 -23.83 8.15
N ILE A 117 19.11 -23.41 6.92
CA ILE A 117 17.80 -22.97 6.46
C ILE A 117 17.57 -23.41 5.01
N PRO A 118 16.37 -23.91 4.65
CA PRO A 118 16.05 -24.23 3.26
C PRO A 118 15.87 -22.95 2.43
N VAL A 119 16.44 -22.94 1.24
CA VAL A 119 16.37 -21.82 0.31
C VAL A 119 16.02 -22.28 -1.11
N MET A 120 15.36 -21.40 -1.86
CA MET A 120 15.27 -21.42 -3.32
C MET A 120 16.23 -20.36 -3.86
N ARG A 121 17.27 -20.81 -4.55
CA ARG A 121 18.28 -19.92 -5.11
C ARG A 121 17.94 -19.55 -6.55
N LEU A 122 17.86 -18.25 -6.80
CA LEU A 122 17.71 -17.69 -8.13
C LEU A 122 19.05 -17.78 -8.89
N PRO A 123 19.04 -18.07 -10.20
CA PRO A 123 20.22 -17.99 -11.04
C PRO A 123 20.76 -16.56 -11.15
N LYS A 124 22.02 -16.42 -11.56
CA LYS A 124 22.72 -15.13 -11.59
C LYS A 124 22.16 -14.15 -12.63
N ASP A 125 21.61 -14.66 -13.69
CA ASP A 125 21.14 -13.95 -14.86
C ASP A 125 19.70 -13.46 -14.79
N VAL A 126 19.00 -13.67 -13.64
CA VAL A 126 17.65 -13.16 -13.45
C VAL A 126 17.69 -11.62 -13.34
N PRO A 127 16.97 -10.90 -14.23
CA PRO A 127 16.95 -9.44 -14.21
C PRO A 127 16.37 -8.88 -12.90
N GLU A 128 16.91 -7.77 -12.43
CA GLU A 128 16.40 -7.07 -11.23
C GLU A 128 14.92 -6.69 -11.33
N GLN A 129 14.46 -6.36 -12.53
CA GLN A 129 13.03 -6.13 -12.79
C GLN A 129 12.19 -7.38 -12.45
N ALA A 130 12.62 -8.56 -12.88
CA ALA A 130 11.92 -9.81 -12.61
C ALA A 130 11.92 -10.13 -11.10
N ILE A 131 13.04 -9.90 -10.41
CA ILE A 131 13.12 -10.07 -8.95
C ILE A 131 12.16 -9.11 -8.22
N ALA A 132 12.10 -7.84 -8.64
CA ALA A 132 11.20 -6.87 -8.05
C ALA A 132 9.72 -7.23 -8.28
N MET A 133 9.39 -7.78 -9.45
CA MET A 133 8.04 -8.29 -9.76
C MET A 133 7.71 -9.53 -8.91
N LEU A 134 8.65 -10.46 -8.77
CA LEU A 134 8.50 -11.63 -7.89
C LEU A 134 8.21 -11.21 -6.45
N MET A 135 8.95 -10.24 -5.91
CA MET A 135 8.67 -9.69 -4.57
C MET A 135 7.25 -9.10 -4.48
N ALA A 136 6.81 -8.38 -5.51
CA ALA A 136 5.47 -7.81 -5.54
C ALA A 136 4.39 -8.90 -5.55
N SER A 137 4.56 -9.99 -6.29
CA SER A 137 3.60 -11.11 -6.32
C SER A 137 3.44 -11.78 -4.96
N TYR A 138 4.52 -11.93 -4.19
CA TYR A 138 4.46 -12.51 -2.84
C TYR A 138 3.80 -11.58 -1.80
N HIS A 139 3.98 -10.28 -1.90
CA HIS A 139 3.63 -9.35 -0.83
C HIS A 139 2.45 -8.43 -1.14
N VAL A 140 2.22 -8.11 -2.41
CA VAL A 140 1.02 -7.38 -2.83
C VAL A 140 -0.18 -8.33 -2.86
N ALA A 141 0.05 -9.57 -3.30
CA ALA A 141 -0.96 -10.61 -3.49
C ALA A 141 -1.03 -11.63 -2.34
N GLY A 142 0.07 -11.88 -1.65
CA GLY A 142 0.25 -13.01 -0.72
C GLY A 142 -0.44 -12.88 0.64
N LYS A 143 -0.34 -13.95 1.44
CA LYS A 143 -0.90 -14.04 2.81
C LYS A 143 -0.28 -13.02 3.77
N ASN A 144 1.01 -12.70 3.62
CA ASN A 144 1.75 -11.74 4.44
C ASN A 144 1.78 -10.37 3.77
N LYS A 145 0.66 -9.67 3.81
CA LYS A 145 0.51 -8.37 3.13
C LYS A 145 1.36 -7.29 3.81
N TRP A 146 2.10 -6.53 3.00
CA TRP A 146 2.69 -5.28 3.45
C TRP A 146 1.63 -4.24 3.84
N ALA A 147 2.02 -3.27 4.65
CA ALA A 147 1.19 -2.09 4.88
C ALA A 147 0.85 -1.41 3.55
N ALA A 148 -0.32 -0.81 3.47
CA ALA A 148 -0.84 -0.26 2.21
C ALA A 148 0.10 0.80 1.59
N PHE A 149 0.78 1.58 2.43
CA PHE A 149 1.76 2.58 1.98
C PHE A 149 3.03 1.92 1.40
N ALA A 150 3.55 0.86 2.05
CA ALA A 150 4.70 0.12 1.54
C ALA A 150 4.42 -0.58 0.20
N LYS A 151 3.18 -1.06 -0.01
CA LYS A 151 2.75 -1.57 -1.33
C LYS A 151 2.77 -0.48 -2.39
N ALA A 152 2.30 0.71 -2.04
CA ALA A 152 2.27 1.84 -2.97
C ALA A 152 3.67 2.28 -3.36
N ASP A 153 4.61 2.30 -2.42
CA ASP A 153 6.02 2.53 -2.69
C ASP A 153 6.60 1.49 -3.66
N GLN A 154 6.29 0.23 -3.45
CA GLN A 154 6.75 -0.82 -4.37
C GLN A 154 6.17 -0.65 -5.78
N VAL A 155 4.88 -0.32 -5.91
CA VAL A 155 4.26 -0.01 -7.21
C VAL A 155 4.97 1.18 -7.86
N TYR A 156 5.25 2.24 -7.13
CA TYR A 156 5.98 3.39 -7.62
C TYR A 156 7.38 3.01 -8.13
N ARG A 157 8.12 2.18 -7.39
CA ARG A 157 9.45 1.69 -7.82
C ARG A 157 9.38 0.80 -9.06
N LEU A 158 8.38 -0.10 -9.13
CA LEU A 158 8.19 -0.94 -10.31
C LEU A 158 8.02 -0.09 -11.56
N VAL A 159 7.25 0.98 -11.49
CA VAL A 159 7.03 1.88 -12.64
C VAL A 159 8.27 2.75 -12.91
N HIS A 160 8.81 3.43 -11.91
CA HIS A 160 9.82 4.46 -12.14
C HIS A 160 11.26 3.93 -12.22
N LYS A 161 11.62 2.96 -11.35
CA LYS A 161 12.96 2.36 -11.32
C LYS A 161 13.08 1.22 -12.32
N TYR A 162 12.08 0.32 -12.33
CA TYR A 162 12.15 -0.91 -13.13
C TYR A 162 11.40 -0.85 -14.45
N LYS A 163 10.73 0.28 -14.76
CA LYS A 163 10.04 0.54 -16.03
C LYS A 163 8.93 -0.48 -16.38
N CYS A 164 8.31 -1.06 -15.35
CA CYS A 164 7.15 -1.93 -15.53
C CYS A 164 5.91 -1.11 -15.89
N THR A 165 5.06 -1.63 -16.75
CA THR A 165 3.76 -1.02 -17.03
C THR A 165 2.72 -1.39 -15.96
N PRO A 166 1.67 -0.58 -15.77
CA PRO A 166 0.58 -0.93 -14.86
C PRO A 166 -0.09 -2.26 -15.19
N GLU A 167 -0.17 -2.64 -16.47
CA GLU A 167 -0.66 -3.93 -16.93
C GLU A 167 0.21 -5.08 -16.42
N GLN A 168 1.51 -4.98 -16.65
CA GLN A 168 2.46 -6.01 -16.19
C GLN A 168 2.40 -6.21 -14.69
N ILE A 169 2.25 -5.11 -13.92
CA ILE A 169 2.11 -5.18 -12.45
C ILE A 169 0.80 -5.86 -12.06
N ALA A 170 -0.30 -5.53 -12.75
CA ALA A 170 -1.61 -6.12 -12.49
C ALA A 170 -1.62 -7.63 -12.78
N ASP A 171 -1.06 -8.04 -13.92
CA ASP A 171 -0.98 -9.44 -14.34
C ASP A 171 -0.13 -10.28 -13.36
N GLU A 172 1.01 -9.77 -12.92
CA GLU A 172 1.89 -10.49 -11.99
C GLU A 172 1.28 -10.57 -10.59
N THR A 173 0.70 -9.49 -10.09
CA THR A 173 0.16 -9.46 -8.73
C THR A 173 -1.19 -10.17 -8.60
N ARG A 174 -1.95 -10.32 -9.69
CA ARG A 174 -3.27 -11.00 -9.78
C ARG A 174 -4.35 -10.50 -8.81
N ASN A 175 -4.01 -9.61 -7.90
CA ASN A 175 -4.89 -9.06 -6.84
C ASN A 175 -5.15 -7.56 -7.00
N MET A 176 -4.57 -6.94 -8.03
CA MET A 176 -4.83 -5.56 -8.39
C MET A 176 -5.19 -5.50 -9.87
N SER A 177 -6.28 -4.84 -10.20
CA SER A 177 -6.56 -4.47 -11.57
C SER A 177 -5.59 -3.36 -12.03
N LYS A 178 -5.37 -3.23 -13.35
CA LYS A 178 -4.63 -2.11 -13.94
C LYS A 178 -5.04 -0.76 -13.32
N ARG A 179 -6.36 -0.53 -13.24
CA ARG A 179 -6.90 0.69 -12.65
C ARG A 179 -6.49 0.91 -11.19
N GLU A 180 -6.45 -0.15 -10.39
CA GLU A 180 -6.01 -0.05 -8.99
C GLU A 180 -4.51 0.24 -8.88
N VAL A 181 -3.69 -0.30 -9.80
CA VAL A 181 -2.27 0.04 -9.91
C VAL A 181 -2.11 1.51 -10.23
N GLU A 182 -2.81 2.03 -11.26
CA GLU A 182 -2.78 3.44 -11.65
C GLU A 182 -3.23 4.38 -10.51
N GLN A 183 -4.31 4.02 -9.82
CA GLN A 183 -4.80 4.80 -8.67
C GLN A 183 -3.85 4.78 -7.49
N THR A 184 -3.20 3.65 -7.26
CA THR A 184 -2.18 3.50 -6.20
C THR A 184 -0.97 4.36 -6.53
N LEU A 185 -0.52 4.35 -7.78
CA LEU A 185 0.59 5.17 -8.26
C LEU A 185 0.27 6.67 -8.14
N ASP A 186 -0.89 7.12 -8.66
CA ASP A 186 -1.31 8.54 -8.60
C ASP A 186 -1.40 9.02 -7.14
N ALA A 187 -1.97 8.22 -6.24
CA ALA A 187 -2.08 8.58 -4.83
C ALA A 187 -0.71 8.69 -4.14
N TYR A 188 0.22 7.77 -4.45
CA TYR A 188 1.57 7.81 -3.91
C TYR A 188 2.36 9.01 -4.45
N GLU A 189 2.29 9.24 -5.75
CA GLU A 189 2.92 10.39 -6.39
C GLU A 189 2.39 11.72 -5.85
N TYR A 190 1.09 11.81 -5.63
CA TYR A 190 0.47 12.98 -5.00
C TYR A 190 1.07 13.24 -3.62
N LEU A 191 1.22 12.21 -2.80
CA LEU A 191 1.80 12.34 -1.47
C LEU A 191 3.24 12.84 -1.52
N ILE A 192 4.09 12.25 -2.38
CA ILE A 192 5.52 12.59 -2.41
C ILE A 192 5.81 13.89 -3.17
N LYS A 193 5.03 14.22 -4.21
CA LYS A 193 5.28 15.39 -5.07
C LYS A 193 4.56 16.66 -4.59
N GLU A 194 3.44 16.53 -3.89
CA GLU A 194 2.61 17.68 -3.53
C GLU A 194 2.37 17.83 -2.02
N VAL A 195 2.04 16.73 -1.32
CA VAL A 195 1.75 16.79 0.12
C VAL A 195 3.05 16.95 0.92
N MET A 196 4.07 16.17 0.57
CA MET A 196 5.37 16.22 1.25
C MET A 196 6.02 17.61 1.19
N PRO A 197 6.15 18.27 0.02
CA PRO A 197 6.69 19.63 -0.05
C PRO A 197 5.82 20.65 0.72
N ALA A 198 4.50 20.48 0.74
CA ALA A 198 3.60 21.37 1.47
C ALA A 198 3.70 21.23 3.00
N ALA A 199 4.15 20.09 3.50
CA ALA A 199 4.33 19.84 4.93
C ALA A 199 5.67 20.36 5.48
N GLY A 200 6.63 20.71 4.63
CA GLY A 200 7.94 21.25 5.02
C GLY A 200 8.77 20.26 5.85
N LYS A 201 9.39 20.73 6.95
CA LYS A 201 10.24 19.91 7.83
C LYS A 201 9.51 18.78 8.61
N ARG A 202 8.19 18.68 8.52
CA ARG A 202 7.38 17.62 9.18
C ARG A 202 7.28 16.34 8.38
N THR A 203 8.02 16.20 7.31
CA THR A 203 7.95 15.06 6.42
C THR A 203 8.76 13.88 6.91
N ASP A 204 8.19 13.16 7.84
CA ASP A 204 8.55 11.78 8.03
C ASP A 204 7.52 10.88 7.30
N GLU A 205 7.89 9.67 7.10
CA GLU A 205 7.07 8.68 6.41
C GLU A 205 5.84 8.27 7.23
N THR A 206 5.91 8.33 8.55
CA THR A 206 4.76 8.11 9.44
C THR A 206 3.67 9.12 9.12
N PHE A 207 4.05 10.38 8.85
CA PHE A 207 3.12 11.38 8.37
C PHE A 207 2.49 10.96 7.03
N LEU A 208 3.28 10.60 6.02
CA LEU A 208 2.77 10.20 4.71
C LEU A 208 1.89 8.94 4.80
N GLU A 209 2.31 7.94 5.58
CA GLU A 209 1.51 6.75 5.83
C GLU A 209 0.16 7.09 6.47
N SER A 210 0.13 8.03 7.45
CA SER A 210 -1.10 8.52 8.06
C SER A 210 -2.05 9.22 7.06
N LYS A 211 -1.51 9.76 5.96
CA LYS A 211 -2.28 10.45 4.90
C LYS A 211 -2.62 9.54 3.71
N TRP A 212 -2.10 8.32 3.69
CA TRP A 212 -2.29 7.39 2.57
C TRP A 212 -3.77 7.17 2.22
N SER A 213 -4.59 6.84 3.21
CA SER A 213 -6.02 6.58 2.98
C SER A 213 -6.76 7.80 2.43
N HIS A 214 -6.38 9.00 2.86
CA HIS A 214 -6.96 10.25 2.37
C HIS A 214 -6.59 10.51 0.91
N ALA A 215 -5.32 10.34 0.56
CA ALA A 215 -4.84 10.51 -0.82
C ALA A 215 -5.48 9.48 -1.76
N LEU A 216 -5.55 8.22 -1.34
CA LEU A 216 -6.17 7.17 -2.13
C LEU A 216 -7.67 7.40 -2.33
N GLU A 217 -8.40 7.86 -1.29
CA GLU A 217 -9.81 8.22 -1.40
C GLU A 217 -10.03 9.41 -2.35
N PHE A 218 -9.15 10.41 -2.30
CA PHE A 218 -9.19 11.55 -3.22
C PHE A 218 -9.02 11.11 -4.68
N VAL A 219 -8.04 10.26 -4.95
CA VAL A 219 -7.76 9.75 -6.28
C VAL A 219 -8.89 8.84 -6.79
N LYS A 220 -9.45 7.98 -5.93
CA LYS A 220 -10.54 7.06 -6.28
C LYS A 220 -11.89 7.73 -6.47
N ASN A 221 -12.06 8.96 -5.98
CA ASN A 221 -13.35 9.64 -5.98
C ASN A 221 -13.79 10.05 -7.40
N ARG A 222 -14.70 9.31 -7.98
CA ARG A 222 -15.21 9.53 -9.36
C ARG A 222 -16.00 10.84 -9.47
N GLU A 223 -16.65 11.31 -8.40
CA GLU A 223 -17.46 12.52 -8.42
C GLU A 223 -16.60 13.79 -8.54
N LEU A 224 -15.31 13.73 -8.27
CA LEU A 224 -14.37 14.83 -8.49
C LEU A 224 -14.16 15.10 -9.99
N GLY A 225 -14.24 14.06 -10.85
CA GLY A 225 -14.03 14.19 -12.28
C GLY A 225 -12.73 14.95 -12.61
N THR A 226 -12.82 15.97 -13.45
CA THR A 226 -11.68 16.83 -13.83
C THR A 226 -11.16 17.71 -12.68
N MET A 227 -11.98 17.97 -11.64
CA MET A 227 -11.52 18.73 -10.47
C MET A 227 -10.36 18.07 -9.74
N ARG A 228 -10.22 16.74 -9.84
CA ARG A 228 -9.12 15.98 -9.25
C ARG A 228 -7.74 16.36 -9.82
N THR A 229 -7.70 16.78 -11.09
CA THR A 229 -6.46 17.17 -11.78
C THR A 229 -6.23 18.68 -11.76
N ASP A 230 -7.17 19.47 -11.24
CA ASP A 230 -7.01 20.93 -11.09
C ASP A 230 -5.90 21.23 -10.07
N PRO A 231 -4.81 21.92 -10.47
CA PRO A 231 -3.71 22.23 -9.57
C PRO A 231 -4.14 23.02 -8.32
N SER A 232 -5.14 23.89 -8.44
CA SER A 232 -5.64 24.69 -7.29
C SER A 232 -6.39 23.84 -6.27
N VAL A 233 -7.13 22.83 -6.73
CA VAL A 233 -7.82 21.86 -5.88
C VAL A 233 -6.81 20.94 -5.20
N ARG A 234 -5.83 20.41 -5.95
CA ARG A 234 -4.76 19.56 -5.43
C ARG A 234 -3.96 20.30 -4.35
N LYS A 235 -3.57 21.55 -4.61
CA LYS A 235 -2.87 22.39 -3.62
C LYS A 235 -3.70 22.66 -2.37
N ALA A 236 -4.99 22.94 -2.53
CA ALA A 236 -5.89 23.13 -1.39
C ALA A 236 -6.03 21.84 -0.57
N PHE A 237 -6.19 20.70 -1.23
CA PHE A 237 -6.29 19.41 -0.54
C PHE A 237 -4.99 19.04 0.17
N ALA A 238 -3.80 19.28 -0.43
CA ALA A 238 -2.52 19.11 0.23
C ALA A 238 -2.43 19.91 1.53
N LYS A 239 -2.87 21.19 1.54
CA LYS A 239 -2.94 22.01 2.76
C LYS A 239 -3.87 21.42 3.82
N LEU A 240 -5.04 20.91 3.42
CA LEU A 240 -5.95 20.25 4.37
C LEU A 240 -5.32 19.03 5.03
N LEU A 241 -4.56 18.24 4.27
CA LEU A 241 -3.82 17.07 4.79
C LEU A 241 -2.72 17.49 5.75
N THR A 242 -1.90 18.47 5.36
CA THR A 242 -0.75 18.92 6.17
C THR A 242 -1.17 19.57 7.49
N ASN A 243 -2.33 20.25 7.50
CA ASN A 243 -2.88 20.90 8.68
C ASN A 243 -3.84 20.02 9.48
N ASN A 244 -4.02 18.75 9.12
CA ASN A 244 -5.00 17.84 9.73
C ASN A 244 -6.45 18.38 9.72
N GLN A 245 -6.80 19.15 8.69
CA GLN A 245 -8.10 19.86 8.59
C GLN A 245 -9.17 19.04 7.85
N ILE A 246 -8.91 17.78 7.53
CA ILE A 246 -9.85 16.88 6.89
C ILE A 246 -9.63 15.44 7.38
N LYS A 247 -10.73 14.75 7.68
CA LYS A 247 -10.73 13.32 8.04
C LYS A 247 -10.94 12.47 6.78
N GLY A 248 -10.48 11.21 6.79
CA GLY A 248 -10.59 10.31 5.63
C GLY A 248 -12.03 10.19 5.09
N ALA A 249 -13.01 10.01 5.96
CA ALA A 249 -14.43 9.95 5.57
C ALA A 249 -14.96 11.24 4.95
N GLU A 250 -14.37 12.39 5.29
CA GLU A 250 -14.78 13.72 4.80
C GLU A 250 -14.31 13.97 3.36
N VAL A 251 -13.26 13.27 2.90
CA VAL A 251 -12.78 13.35 1.52
C VAL A 251 -13.89 13.05 0.51
N ARG A 252 -14.81 12.14 0.85
CA ARG A 252 -15.97 11.80 0.01
C ARG A 252 -16.95 12.94 -0.19
N ARG A 253 -16.90 13.95 0.67
CA ARG A 253 -17.79 15.14 0.61
C ARG A 253 -17.18 16.30 -0.18
N LEU A 254 -15.87 16.25 -0.48
CA LEU A 254 -15.19 17.29 -1.27
C LEU A 254 -15.90 17.63 -2.59
N PRO A 255 -16.41 16.67 -3.40
CA PRO A 255 -17.06 17.01 -4.66
C PRO A 255 -18.25 17.95 -4.48
N LYS A 256 -19.02 17.82 -3.40
CA LYS A 256 -20.16 18.71 -3.10
C LYS A 256 -19.70 20.13 -2.76
N ILE A 257 -18.61 20.24 -2.01
CA ILE A 257 -18.01 21.53 -1.66
C ILE A 257 -17.46 22.20 -2.92
N LEU A 258 -16.72 21.46 -3.74
CA LEU A 258 -16.08 21.99 -4.96
C LEU A 258 -17.07 22.39 -6.06
N LYS A 259 -18.27 21.79 -6.10
CA LYS A 259 -19.37 22.20 -6.99
C LYS A 259 -20.02 23.52 -6.56
N ASN A 260 -19.83 23.95 -5.30
CA ASN A 260 -20.38 25.21 -4.78
C ASN A 260 -19.27 26.28 -4.74
N LYS A 261 -19.38 27.30 -5.59
CA LYS A 261 -18.33 28.35 -5.72
C LYS A 261 -18.01 29.05 -4.39
N ARG A 262 -19.02 29.33 -3.56
CA ARG A 262 -18.87 30.01 -2.24
C ARG A 262 -18.16 29.07 -1.25
N ALA A 263 -18.57 27.81 -1.17
CA ALA A 263 -17.97 26.83 -0.30
C ALA A 263 -16.50 26.53 -0.75
N THR A 264 -16.22 26.47 -2.05
CA THR A 264 -14.85 26.30 -2.59
C THR A 264 -13.93 27.46 -2.18
N LYS A 265 -14.42 28.70 -2.23
CA LYS A 265 -13.63 29.88 -1.77
C LYS A 265 -13.29 29.74 -0.27
N VAL A 266 -14.26 29.36 0.54
CA VAL A 266 -14.07 29.17 1.98
C VAL A 266 -13.17 27.96 2.29
N LEU A 267 -13.26 26.87 1.53
CA LEU A 267 -12.36 25.71 1.63
C LEU A 267 -10.89 26.14 1.52
N LYS A 268 -10.58 26.96 0.51
CA LYS A 268 -9.22 27.44 0.26
C LYS A 268 -8.69 28.42 1.32
N ALA A 269 -9.58 29.19 1.93
CA ALA A 269 -9.23 30.20 2.93
C ALA A 269 -9.24 29.66 4.37
N SER A 270 -10.25 28.88 4.74
CA SER A 270 -10.57 28.55 6.14
C SER A 270 -10.70 27.05 6.42
N GLY A 271 -10.44 26.20 5.43
CA GLY A 271 -10.44 24.75 5.59
C GLY A 271 -11.80 24.07 5.42
N PHE A 272 -11.81 22.74 5.66
CA PHE A 272 -12.94 21.88 5.32
C PHE A 272 -14.19 22.17 6.16
N GLN A 273 -14.06 22.32 7.47
CA GLN A 273 -15.20 22.50 8.37
C GLN A 273 -15.98 23.81 8.06
N ALA A 274 -15.25 24.90 7.80
CA ALA A 274 -15.86 26.17 7.42
C ALA A 274 -16.57 26.06 6.07
N ALA A 275 -16.00 25.39 5.10
CA ALA A 275 -16.62 25.17 3.80
C ALA A 275 -17.87 24.29 3.90
N GLU A 276 -17.84 23.26 4.74
CA GLU A 276 -18.99 22.39 4.99
C GLU A 276 -20.16 23.17 5.65
N ALA A 277 -19.85 24.05 6.59
CA ALA A 277 -20.89 24.92 7.21
C ALA A 277 -21.58 25.80 6.17
N VAL A 278 -20.80 26.34 5.21
CA VAL A 278 -21.40 27.12 4.09
C VAL A 278 -22.28 26.24 3.21
N LEU A 279 -21.86 25.01 2.95
CA LEU A 279 -22.61 24.06 2.12
C LEU A 279 -23.94 23.66 2.83
N LYS A 280 -23.90 23.40 4.12
CA LYS A 280 -25.05 23.02 4.94
C LYS A 280 -26.09 24.16 5.00
N LYS A 281 -25.63 25.40 5.15
CA LYS A 281 -26.52 26.56 5.07
C LYS A 281 -27.21 26.72 3.71
N ALA A 282 -26.50 26.36 2.63
CA ALA A 282 -27.04 26.40 1.27
C ALA A 282 -27.94 25.21 0.93
N ASP A 283 -27.75 24.06 1.55
CA ASP A 283 -28.58 22.86 1.38
C ASP A 283 -28.82 22.17 2.74
N PRO A 284 -29.86 22.59 3.48
CA PRO A 284 -30.20 21.99 4.78
C PRO A 284 -30.51 20.51 4.75
N THR A 285 -30.80 19.95 3.55
CA THR A 285 -31.02 18.49 3.41
C THR A 285 -29.75 17.66 3.70
N LEU A 286 -28.58 18.28 3.79
CA LEU A 286 -27.34 17.59 4.16
C LEU A 286 -27.28 17.26 5.65
N GLU A 287 -28.07 17.86 6.50
CA GLU A 287 -28.07 17.66 7.95
C GLU A 287 -29.14 16.67 8.43
N SER A 288 -30.30 16.59 7.73
CA SER A 288 -31.41 15.72 8.11
C SER A 288 -31.56 14.54 7.16
N LEU A 289 -31.71 13.34 7.74
CA LEU A 289 -32.03 12.13 6.99
C LEU A 289 -33.43 12.23 6.38
N GLU A 290 -34.35 12.76 7.13
CA GLU A 290 -35.77 12.96 6.76
C GLU A 290 -35.89 13.93 5.58
N LEU A 291 -35.20 15.07 5.63
CA LEU A 291 -35.15 16.01 4.50
C LEU A 291 -34.51 15.39 3.24
N ARG A 292 -33.49 14.53 3.40
CA ARG A 292 -32.91 13.80 2.25
C ARG A 292 -33.90 12.81 1.66
N GLN A 293 -34.65 12.10 2.49
CA GLN A 293 -35.67 11.15 2.03
C GLN A 293 -36.80 11.90 1.32
N LEU A 294 -37.26 13.00 1.90
CA LEU A 294 -38.26 13.87 1.29
C LEU A 294 -37.82 14.40 -0.07
N LYS A 295 -36.59 14.91 -0.20
CA LYS A 295 -36.02 15.38 -1.48
C LYS A 295 -35.95 14.28 -2.52
N LYS A 296 -35.60 13.04 -2.11
CA LYS A 296 -35.60 11.87 -3.02
C LYS A 296 -37.00 11.50 -3.47
N LEU A 297 -37.97 11.51 -2.56
CA LEU A 297 -39.38 11.25 -2.87
C LEU A 297 -39.95 12.29 -3.84
N THR A 298 -39.73 13.57 -3.56
CA THR A 298 -40.17 14.66 -4.44
C THR A 298 -39.58 14.55 -5.85
N ALA A 299 -38.26 14.20 -5.94
CA ALA A 299 -37.63 13.99 -7.23
C ALA A 299 -38.16 12.75 -7.98
N ARG A 300 -38.60 11.71 -7.26
CA ARG A 300 -39.25 10.53 -7.86
C ARG A 300 -40.65 10.86 -8.35
N ILE A 301 -41.44 11.56 -7.52
CA ILE A 301 -42.79 12.01 -7.88
C ILE A 301 -42.73 12.90 -9.14
N GLY A 302 -41.80 13.86 -9.21
CA GLY A 302 -41.61 14.72 -10.37
C GLY A 302 -41.22 14.01 -11.67
N LYS A 303 -40.80 12.75 -11.58
CA LYS A 303 -40.50 11.90 -12.74
C LYS A 303 -41.62 10.90 -13.10
N MET A 304 -42.70 10.86 -12.28
CA MET A 304 -43.82 9.98 -12.55
C MET A 304 -44.67 10.58 -13.68
N LYS A 305 -45.26 9.71 -14.50
CA LYS A 305 -46.22 10.13 -15.52
C LYS A 305 -47.43 10.75 -14.84
N ALA A 306 -48.01 11.78 -15.46
CA ALA A 306 -49.18 12.49 -14.92
C ALA A 306 -50.33 11.52 -14.60
N SER A 307 -50.55 10.51 -15.43
CA SER A 307 -51.58 9.46 -15.23
C SER A 307 -51.38 8.67 -13.91
N ALA A 308 -50.15 8.42 -13.49
CA ALA A 308 -49.89 7.72 -12.24
C ALA A 308 -50.09 8.60 -11.01
N VAL A 309 -49.83 9.88 -11.15
CA VAL A 309 -50.09 10.88 -10.06
C VAL A 309 -51.58 11.12 -9.85
N ASP A 310 -52.34 11.14 -10.96
CA ASP A 310 -53.80 11.34 -10.94
C ASP A 310 -54.53 10.09 -10.42
N ALA A 311 -54.07 8.88 -10.73
CA ALA A 311 -54.55 7.63 -10.14
C ALA A 311 -54.39 7.62 -8.61
N PHE A 312 -53.20 8.07 -8.10
CA PHE A 312 -52.97 8.15 -6.67
C PHE A 312 -53.89 9.16 -5.95
N LYS A 313 -54.22 10.29 -6.60
CA LYS A 313 -55.15 11.29 -6.04
C LYS A 313 -56.58 10.76 -5.92
N THR A 314 -56.97 9.81 -6.77
CA THR A 314 -58.29 9.18 -6.72
C THR A 314 -58.41 8.11 -5.64
N ASP A 315 -57.29 7.40 -5.33
CA ASP A 315 -57.25 6.34 -4.31
C ASP A 315 -57.21 6.91 -2.85
N VAL A 316 -56.89 8.18 -2.66
CA VAL A 316 -56.74 8.80 -1.33
C VAL A 316 -58.00 9.58 -0.93
N LYS A 317 -59.06 9.53 -1.75
CA LYS A 317 -60.39 10.04 -1.38
C LYS A 317 -61.25 8.89 -0.87
#